data_0fb1db7a69cdd42b7a569e336a6c1faa
#
_entry.id   0fb1db7a69cdd42b7a569e336a6c1faa
#
_cell.length_a   1.000
_cell.length_b   1.000
_cell.length_c   1.000
_cell.angle_alpha   90.00
_cell.angle_beta   90.00
_cell.angle_gamma   90.00
#
_symmetry.space_group_name_H-M   'P 1'
#
loop_
_entity.id
_entity.type
_entity.pdbx_description
1 polymer ?
#
loop_
_entity_poly.entity_id
_entity_poly.type
_entity_poly.pdbx_seq_one_letter_code
_entity_poly.pdbx_strand_id
1 'polypeptide(L)'
;FGYAKEKILQIFGIKILMIVENINKLENAEFINIFKNIFEHSDFITHEVEGLRPFQNKLDVINSFIKVFDALAMDVKIKIVKSHPDLGDKIKIVEGLTEFSKQEQSGAGLANCNDEEYRKFHKLNDEFKEKFGIPFIFAIRGKSKSDILKEFETRLKSDNIEQELDKSINQV
;
A
#
# COMPACT_ATOMS: atom_id res chain seq x y z
N PHE A 1 8.32 -2.43 -2.53
CA PHE A 1 8.22 -1.30 -1.56
C PHE A 1 7.59 -0.04 -2.17
N GLY A 2 6.66 -0.21 -3.13
CA GLY A 2 6.03 0.93 -3.79
C GLY A 2 5.04 1.65 -2.88
N TYR A 3 4.09 0.93 -2.36
CA TYR A 3 2.93 1.47 -1.65
C TYR A 3 3.26 2.03 -0.25
N ALA A 4 3.97 1.28 0.58
CA ALA A 4 4.37 1.73 1.91
C ALA A 4 5.27 2.98 1.85
N LYS A 5 6.25 2.99 0.94
CA LYS A 5 7.11 4.16 0.71
C LYS A 5 6.30 5.38 0.31
N GLU A 6 5.33 5.22 -0.59
CA GLU A 6 4.46 6.31 -1.01
C GLU A 6 3.60 6.85 0.12
N LYS A 7 3.01 5.98 0.95
CA LYS A 7 2.25 6.39 2.15
C LYS A 7 3.12 7.19 3.12
N ILE A 8 4.35 6.74 3.39
CA ILE A 8 5.27 7.47 4.25
C ILE A 8 5.58 8.86 3.65
N LEU A 9 5.85 8.94 2.35
CA LEU A 9 6.11 10.20 1.67
C LEU A 9 4.91 11.14 1.72
N GLN A 10 3.68 10.63 1.65
CA GLN A 10 2.46 11.42 1.78
C GLN A 10 2.30 11.97 3.19
N ILE A 11 2.54 11.17 4.25
CA ILE A 11 2.51 11.64 5.63
C ILE A 11 3.43 12.83 5.80
N PHE A 12 4.65 12.79 5.24
CA PHE A 12 5.56 13.92 5.26
C PHE A 12 5.08 15.11 4.40
N GLY A 13 4.32 14.87 3.33
CA GLY A 13 3.82 15.92 2.43
C GLY A 13 2.62 16.70 2.99
N ILE A 14 1.70 16.03 3.67
CA ILE A 14 0.48 16.64 4.20
C ILE A 14 0.75 17.47 5.46
N LYS A 15 1.67 17.03 6.30
CA LYS A 15 2.13 17.79 7.46
C LYS A 15 3.42 18.51 7.08
N ILE A 16 3.30 19.66 6.43
CA ILE A 16 4.41 20.53 5.98
C ILE A 16 5.46 20.81 7.08
N LEU A 17 5.15 20.53 8.35
CA LEU A 17 6.00 20.72 9.51
C LEU A 17 6.48 19.41 10.16
N MET A 18 6.26 18.23 9.56
CA MET A 18 6.85 17.01 10.09
C MET A 18 8.32 16.89 9.68
N ILE A 19 9.14 17.70 10.28
CA ILE A 19 10.58 17.42 10.30
C ILE A 19 10.82 16.21 11.21
N VAL A 20 11.85 15.44 10.92
CA VAL A 20 12.20 14.22 11.65
C VAL A 20 12.39 14.45 13.15
N GLU A 21 12.90 15.63 13.52
CA GLU A 21 13.04 16.03 14.91
C GLU A 21 11.71 16.02 15.67
N ASN A 22 10.62 16.43 15.04
CA ASN A 22 9.27 16.38 15.64
C ASN A 22 8.77 14.94 15.74
N ILE A 23 9.05 14.11 14.74
CA ILE A 23 8.72 12.67 14.78
C ILE A 23 9.42 11.98 15.93
N ASN A 24 10.68 12.31 16.17
CA ASN A 24 11.46 11.75 17.28
C ASN A 24 10.95 12.16 18.67
N LYS A 25 10.20 13.28 18.76
CA LYS A 25 9.63 13.81 20.01
C LYS A 25 8.19 13.37 20.24
N LEU A 26 7.56 12.70 19.29
CA LEU A 26 6.19 12.21 19.46
C LEU A 26 6.11 11.22 20.63
N GLU A 27 5.05 11.29 21.39
CA GLU A 27 4.68 10.20 22.30
C GLU A 27 4.42 8.92 21.49
N ASN A 28 4.69 7.75 22.10
CA ASN A 28 4.57 6.46 21.40
C ASN A 28 3.19 6.28 20.73
N ALA A 29 2.12 6.61 21.47
CA ALA A 29 0.75 6.50 20.96
C ALA A 29 0.50 7.42 19.75
N GLU A 30 1.09 8.61 19.74
CA GLU A 30 0.96 9.55 18.62
C GLU A 30 1.71 9.05 17.39
N PHE A 31 2.93 8.53 17.57
CA PHE A 31 3.70 7.92 16.49
C PHE A 31 2.91 6.77 15.86
N ILE A 32 2.43 5.83 16.68
CA ILE A 32 1.63 4.70 16.20
C ILE A 32 0.39 5.21 15.45
N ASN A 33 -0.36 6.14 16.01
CA ASN A 33 -1.57 6.66 15.36
C ASN A 33 -1.31 7.31 14.00
N ILE A 34 -0.14 7.94 13.82
CA ILE A 34 0.24 8.58 12.55
C ILE A 34 0.63 7.55 11.50
N PHE A 35 1.35 6.50 11.89
CA PHE A 35 1.99 5.58 10.95
C PHE A 35 1.32 4.20 10.85
N LYS A 36 0.32 3.87 11.71
CA LYS A 36 -0.33 2.53 11.78
C LYS A 36 -0.92 2.02 10.47
N ASN A 37 -1.28 2.93 9.56
CA ASN A 37 -1.91 2.58 8.30
C ASN A 37 -0.92 2.48 7.12
N ILE A 38 0.40 2.48 7.36
CA ILE A 38 1.39 2.29 6.29
C ILE A 38 1.25 0.90 5.68
N PHE A 39 1.18 -0.13 6.54
CA PHE A 39 0.83 -1.48 6.14
C PHE A 39 -0.58 -1.78 6.65
N GLU A 40 -1.51 -2.06 5.75
CA GLU A 40 -2.91 -2.28 6.12
C GLU A 40 -3.03 -3.49 7.05
N HIS A 41 -3.83 -3.34 8.13
CA HIS A 41 -4.05 -4.36 9.16
C HIS A 41 -2.76 -4.92 9.80
N SER A 42 -1.65 -4.15 9.81
CA SER A 42 -0.33 -4.62 10.25
C SER A 42 0.40 -3.55 11.07
N ASP A 43 -0.32 -2.94 12.02
CA ASP A 43 0.20 -1.90 12.92
C ASP A 43 1.37 -2.36 13.80
N PHE A 44 1.52 -3.68 14.02
CA PHE A 44 2.67 -4.26 14.71
C PHE A 44 4.01 -3.85 14.09
N ILE A 45 4.07 -3.64 12.74
CA ILE A 45 5.26 -3.13 12.06
C ILE A 45 5.58 -1.71 12.56
N THR A 46 4.55 -0.89 12.74
CA THR A 46 4.73 0.48 13.26
C THR A 46 5.24 0.48 14.69
N HIS A 47 4.80 -0.47 15.52
CA HIS A 47 5.32 -0.64 16.89
C HIS A 47 6.81 -0.98 16.90
N GLU A 48 7.24 -1.88 16.03
CA GLU A 48 8.67 -2.23 15.88
C GLU A 48 9.49 -1.03 15.41
N VAL A 49 8.98 -0.28 14.41
CA VAL A 49 9.66 0.92 13.87
C VAL A 49 9.73 2.02 14.91
N GLU A 50 8.70 2.19 15.75
CA GLU A 50 8.68 3.15 16.84
C GLU A 50 9.87 2.95 17.78
N GLY A 51 10.20 1.72 18.12
CA GLY A 51 11.35 1.34 18.96
C GLY A 51 12.73 1.63 18.33
N LEU A 52 12.79 1.98 17.05
CA LEU A 52 14.04 2.31 16.35
C LEU A 52 14.38 3.81 16.42
N ARG A 53 13.58 4.63 17.05
CA ARG A 53 13.87 6.06 17.25
C ARG A 53 15.13 6.26 18.11
N PRO A 54 15.89 7.35 17.93
CA PRO A 54 15.63 8.49 17.04
C PRO A 54 16.09 8.26 15.60
N PHE A 55 15.29 8.75 14.63
CA PHE A 55 15.65 8.77 13.22
C PHE A 55 16.50 9.99 12.87
N GLN A 56 17.43 9.84 11.94
CA GLN A 56 18.34 10.90 11.54
C GLN A 56 17.73 11.82 10.46
N ASN A 57 16.95 11.25 9.55
CA ASN A 57 16.34 11.95 8.45
C ASN A 57 15.11 11.17 7.92
N LYS A 58 14.39 11.76 6.97
CA LYS A 58 13.20 11.17 6.37
C LYS A 58 13.46 9.80 5.71
N LEU A 59 14.63 9.65 5.09
CA LEU A 59 14.99 8.38 4.45
C LEU A 59 15.22 7.29 5.49
N ASP A 60 15.73 7.63 6.66
CA ASP A 60 15.92 6.72 7.77
C ASP A 60 14.58 6.18 8.30
N VAL A 61 13.55 7.03 8.39
CA VAL A 61 12.19 6.58 8.71
C VAL A 61 11.71 5.57 7.68
N ILE A 62 11.83 5.89 6.38
CA ILE A 62 11.39 5.00 5.29
C ILE A 62 12.14 3.66 5.35
N ASN A 63 13.46 3.72 5.49
CA ASN A 63 14.30 2.53 5.52
C ASN A 63 14.02 1.66 6.76
N SER A 64 13.64 2.26 7.89
CA SER A 64 13.27 1.53 9.09
C SER A 64 12.00 0.69 8.86
N PHE A 65 10.98 1.24 8.20
CA PHE A 65 9.78 0.48 7.81
C PHE A 65 10.12 -0.65 6.84
N ILE A 66 10.92 -0.38 5.81
CA ILE A 66 11.37 -1.39 4.84
C ILE A 66 12.14 -2.51 5.57
N LYS A 67 13.09 -2.14 6.42
CA LYS A 67 13.92 -3.10 7.16
C LYS A 67 13.08 -4.01 8.06
N VAL A 68 12.12 -3.45 8.80
CA VAL A 68 11.23 -4.25 9.65
C VAL A 68 10.39 -5.19 8.82
N PHE A 69 9.79 -4.71 7.72
CA PHE A 69 9.02 -5.56 6.81
C PHE A 69 9.88 -6.66 6.17
N ASP A 70 11.09 -6.34 5.72
CA ASP A 70 12.01 -7.32 5.10
C ASP A 70 12.43 -8.43 6.05
N ALA A 71 12.56 -8.11 7.33
CA ALA A 71 12.93 -9.08 8.37
C ALA A 71 11.78 -10.05 8.74
N LEU A 72 10.54 -9.79 8.30
CA LEU A 72 9.40 -10.67 8.59
C LEU A 72 9.56 -12.03 7.90
N ALA A 73 9.10 -13.07 8.58
CA ALA A 73 8.99 -14.40 8.00
C ALA A 73 8.03 -14.39 6.78
N MET A 74 8.28 -15.26 5.81
CA MET A 74 7.53 -15.28 4.54
C MET A 74 6.03 -15.50 4.74
N ASP A 75 5.64 -16.35 5.69
CA ASP A 75 4.24 -16.60 6.02
C ASP A 75 3.51 -15.35 6.54
N VAL A 76 4.23 -14.47 7.27
CA VAL A 76 3.70 -13.19 7.74
C VAL A 76 3.56 -12.22 6.57
N LYS A 77 4.55 -12.12 5.68
CA LYS A 77 4.47 -11.30 4.46
C LYS A 77 3.28 -11.73 3.58
N ILE A 78 3.07 -13.04 3.42
CA ILE A 78 1.92 -13.58 2.68
C ILE A 78 0.60 -13.17 3.33
N LYS A 79 0.49 -13.20 4.67
CA LYS A 79 -0.71 -12.73 5.38
C LYS A 79 -0.97 -11.24 5.12
N ILE A 80 0.07 -10.41 5.16
CA ILE A 80 -0.04 -8.98 4.86
C ILE A 80 -0.53 -8.77 3.42
N VAL A 81 0.05 -9.45 2.44
CA VAL A 81 -0.40 -9.41 1.04
C VAL A 81 -1.88 -9.81 0.92
N LYS A 82 -2.28 -10.92 1.57
CA LYS A 82 -3.67 -11.42 1.52
C LYS A 82 -4.68 -10.51 2.22
N SER A 83 -4.26 -9.73 3.20
CA SER A 83 -5.12 -8.76 3.90
C SER A 83 -5.27 -7.44 3.16
N HIS A 84 -4.50 -7.22 2.09
CA HIS A 84 -4.59 -6.00 1.29
C HIS A 84 -5.94 -5.95 0.57
N PRO A 85 -6.69 -4.83 0.65
CA PRO A 85 -7.97 -4.71 -0.02
C PRO A 85 -7.82 -4.73 -1.55
N ASP A 86 -8.82 -5.25 -2.21
CA ASP A 86 -8.88 -5.26 -3.67
C ASP A 86 -8.87 -3.84 -4.25
N LEU A 87 -8.24 -3.71 -5.39
CA LEU A 87 -8.25 -2.43 -6.10
C LEU A 87 -9.70 -2.03 -6.50
N GLY A 88 -10.56 -3.01 -6.81
CA GLY A 88 -11.96 -2.79 -7.13
C GLY A 88 -12.80 -2.27 -5.96
N ASP A 89 -12.56 -2.77 -4.75
CA ASP A 89 -13.28 -2.34 -3.56
C ASP A 89 -12.97 -0.88 -3.21
N LYS A 90 -11.74 -0.46 -3.43
CA LYS A 90 -11.31 0.94 -3.24
C LYS A 90 -12.02 1.93 -4.17
N ILE A 91 -12.55 1.48 -5.31
CA ILE A 91 -13.23 2.35 -6.29
C ILE A 91 -14.62 2.79 -5.81
N LYS A 92 -15.35 1.95 -5.07
CA LYS A 92 -16.73 2.23 -4.58
C LYS A 92 -16.82 2.81 -3.17
N ILE A 93 -15.84 2.56 -2.30
CA ILE A 93 -15.92 2.98 -0.89
C ILE A 93 -15.37 4.40 -0.73
N VAL A 94 -16.04 5.37 -1.33
CA VAL A 94 -15.71 6.80 -1.13
C VAL A 94 -15.99 7.26 0.32
N GLU A 95 -16.90 6.59 1.04
CA GLU A 95 -17.33 6.99 2.38
C GLU A 95 -16.46 6.46 3.53
N GLY A 96 -15.65 5.42 3.33
CA GLY A 96 -14.81 4.81 4.38
C GLY A 96 -13.31 4.95 4.19
N LEU A 97 -12.87 5.57 3.11
CA LEU A 97 -11.45 5.71 2.80
C LEU A 97 -10.79 6.83 3.61
N THR A 98 -9.57 6.56 4.05
CA THR A 98 -8.70 7.63 4.60
C THR A 98 -8.46 8.70 3.53
N GLU A 99 -8.20 9.95 3.96
CA GLU A 99 -7.88 11.06 3.03
C GLU A 99 -6.71 10.72 2.08
N PHE A 100 -5.81 9.84 2.49
CA PHE A 100 -4.71 9.33 1.67
C PHE A 100 -5.21 8.49 0.49
N SER A 101 -6.13 7.57 0.74
CA SER A 101 -6.71 6.72 -0.31
C SER A 101 -7.56 7.50 -1.29
N LYS A 102 -8.24 8.56 -0.85
CA LYS A 102 -9.01 9.47 -1.72
C LYS A 102 -8.10 10.23 -2.69
N GLN A 103 -6.94 10.73 -2.23
CA GLN A 103 -6.00 11.46 -3.09
C GLN A 103 -5.31 10.56 -4.11
N GLU A 104 -4.96 9.32 -3.75
CA GLU A 104 -4.38 8.37 -4.71
C GLU A 104 -5.38 7.98 -5.80
N GLN A 105 -6.64 7.74 -5.45
CA GLN A 105 -7.68 7.38 -6.40
C GLN A 105 -8.03 8.51 -7.35
N SER A 106 -8.06 9.76 -6.88
CA SER A 106 -8.28 10.92 -7.73
C SER A 106 -7.15 11.08 -8.76
N GLY A 107 -5.90 10.79 -8.37
CA GLY A 107 -4.73 10.85 -9.26
C GLY A 107 -4.72 9.80 -10.37
N ALA A 108 -5.26 8.60 -10.12
CA ALA A 108 -5.35 7.52 -11.10
C ALA A 108 -6.64 7.56 -11.94
N GLY A 109 -7.56 8.49 -11.65
CA GLY A 109 -8.87 8.58 -12.30
C GLY A 109 -9.85 7.46 -11.89
N LEU A 110 -9.52 6.65 -10.89
CA LEU A 110 -10.36 5.53 -10.43
C LEU A 110 -11.66 6.01 -9.79
N ALA A 111 -11.66 7.18 -9.15
CA ALA A 111 -12.87 7.79 -8.61
C ALA A 111 -13.94 8.11 -9.68
N ASN A 112 -13.54 8.17 -10.95
CA ASN A 112 -14.40 8.49 -12.10
C ASN A 112 -14.61 7.27 -13.01
N CYS A 113 -14.56 6.05 -12.47
CA CYS A 113 -14.90 4.85 -13.23
C CYS A 113 -16.40 4.84 -13.55
N ASN A 114 -16.74 4.60 -14.82
CA ASN A 114 -18.09 4.27 -15.21
C ASN A 114 -18.43 2.80 -14.83
N ASP A 115 -19.70 2.41 -14.95
CA ASP A 115 -20.15 1.08 -14.53
C ASP A 115 -19.47 -0.07 -15.32
N GLU A 116 -19.08 0.15 -16.57
CA GLU A 116 -18.39 -0.84 -17.39
C GLU A 116 -16.95 -1.02 -16.93
N GLU A 117 -16.22 0.09 -16.73
CA GLU A 117 -14.85 0.08 -16.20
C GLU A 117 -14.81 -0.56 -14.80
N TYR A 118 -15.79 -0.22 -13.95
CA TYR A 118 -15.93 -0.80 -12.62
C TYR A 118 -16.09 -2.31 -12.67
N ARG A 119 -17.03 -2.81 -13.50
CA ARG A 119 -17.23 -4.25 -13.71
C ARG A 119 -15.98 -4.94 -14.25
N LYS A 120 -15.25 -4.28 -15.15
CA LYS A 120 -13.98 -4.82 -15.68
C LYS A 120 -12.93 -4.97 -14.58
N PHE A 121 -12.76 -3.96 -13.71
CA PHE A 121 -11.82 -4.04 -12.59
C PHE A 121 -12.18 -5.16 -11.61
N HIS A 122 -13.47 -5.30 -11.25
CA HIS A 122 -13.92 -6.39 -10.37
C HIS A 122 -13.64 -7.76 -10.98
N LYS A 123 -14.00 -7.96 -12.23
CA LYS A 123 -13.77 -9.21 -12.94
C LYS A 123 -12.26 -9.57 -12.93
N LEU A 124 -11.39 -8.61 -13.23
CA LEU A 124 -9.93 -8.83 -13.23
C LEU A 124 -9.38 -9.13 -11.82
N ASN A 125 -9.92 -8.49 -10.77
CA ASN A 125 -9.56 -8.83 -9.39
C ASN A 125 -9.95 -10.27 -9.04
N ASP A 126 -11.17 -10.68 -9.39
CA ASP A 126 -11.66 -12.04 -9.14
C ASP A 126 -10.81 -13.07 -9.89
N GLU A 127 -10.52 -12.85 -11.17
CA GLU A 127 -9.64 -13.70 -11.98
C GLU A 127 -8.21 -13.78 -11.39
N PHE A 128 -7.69 -12.67 -10.90
CA PHE A 128 -6.35 -12.62 -10.30
C PHE A 128 -6.31 -13.41 -8.99
N LYS A 129 -7.32 -13.23 -8.12
CA LYS A 129 -7.44 -14.00 -6.88
C LYS A 129 -7.63 -15.49 -7.12
N GLU A 130 -8.47 -15.85 -8.08
CA GLU A 130 -8.70 -17.25 -8.45
C GLU A 130 -7.39 -17.89 -8.93
N LYS A 131 -6.62 -17.18 -9.75
CA LYS A 131 -5.38 -17.71 -10.32
C LYS A 131 -4.23 -17.78 -9.31
N PHE A 132 -4.04 -16.72 -8.50
CA PHE A 132 -2.83 -16.57 -7.66
C PHE A 132 -3.10 -16.70 -6.15
N GLY A 133 -4.35 -16.75 -5.70
CA GLY A 133 -4.72 -16.84 -4.28
C GLY A 133 -4.39 -15.60 -3.46
N ILE A 134 -4.11 -14.48 -4.10
CA ILE A 134 -3.76 -13.18 -3.50
C ILE A 134 -4.48 -12.04 -4.23
N PRO A 135 -4.76 -10.88 -3.57
CA PRO A 135 -5.27 -9.71 -4.26
C PRO A 135 -4.24 -9.11 -5.23
N PHE A 136 -4.74 -8.42 -6.25
CA PHE A 136 -3.88 -7.63 -7.11
C PHE A 136 -3.41 -6.37 -6.39
N ILE A 137 -2.10 -6.28 -6.15
CA ILE A 137 -1.46 -5.12 -5.52
C ILE A 137 -0.61 -4.40 -6.56
N PHE A 138 -0.86 -3.11 -6.73
CA PHE A 138 -0.14 -2.26 -7.66
C PHE A 138 -0.11 -0.82 -7.15
N ALA A 139 1.06 -0.21 -7.11
CA ALA A 139 1.22 1.20 -6.75
C ALA A 139 0.69 2.08 -7.90
N ILE A 140 -0.46 2.72 -7.65
CA ILE A 140 -1.25 3.42 -8.69
C ILE A 140 -0.93 4.89 -8.82
N ARG A 141 -0.11 5.46 -7.95
CA ARG A 141 0.25 6.88 -8.01
C ARG A 141 0.91 7.24 -9.34
N GLY A 142 0.35 8.22 -10.03
CA GLY A 142 0.83 8.67 -11.34
C GLY A 142 0.51 7.70 -12.48
N LYS A 143 -0.33 6.70 -12.24
CA LYS A 143 -0.82 5.75 -13.26
C LYS A 143 -2.22 6.16 -13.72
N SER A 144 -2.51 5.91 -14.99
CA SER A 144 -3.85 6.02 -15.55
C SER A 144 -4.63 4.70 -15.37
N LYS A 145 -5.96 4.75 -15.53
CA LYS A 145 -6.79 3.52 -15.59
C LYS A 145 -6.29 2.53 -16.65
N SER A 146 -5.84 3.04 -17.80
CA SER A 146 -5.27 2.23 -18.88
C SER A 146 -3.99 1.50 -18.45
N ASP A 147 -3.09 2.19 -17.71
CA ASP A 147 -1.86 1.56 -17.20
C ASP A 147 -2.18 0.44 -16.20
N ILE A 148 -3.17 0.66 -15.33
CA ILE A 148 -3.59 -0.32 -14.34
C ILE A 148 -4.20 -1.56 -15.03
N LEU A 149 -5.10 -1.36 -15.99
CA LEU A 149 -5.70 -2.45 -16.76
C LEU A 149 -4.64 -3.25 -17.53
N LYS A 150 -3.69 -2.57 -18.15
CA LYS A 150 -2.57 -3.21 -18.86
C LYS A 150 -1.69 -4.05 -17.92
N GLU A 151 -1.43 -3.55 -16.72
CA GLU A 151 -0.68 -4.30 -15.72
C GLU A 151 -1.44 -5.55 -15.26
N PHE A 152 -2.76 -5.44 -14.98
CA PHE A 152 -3.60 -6.60 -14.71
C PHE A 152 -3.49 -7.66 -15.82
N GLU A 153 -3.73 -7.26 -17.06
CA GLU A 153 -3.69 -8.16 -18.22
C GLU A 153 -2.31 -8.79 -18.42
N THR A 154 -1.26 -8.03 -18.10
CA THR A 154 0.12 -8.54 -18.20
C THR A 154 0.41 -9.57 -17.12
N ARG A 155 0.02 -9.28 -15.88
CA ARG A 155 0.27 -10.19 -14.74
C ARG A 155 -0.61 -11.43 -14.77
N LEU A 156 -1.84 -11.34 -15.28
CA LEU A 156 -2.72 -12.49 -15.48
C LEU A 156 -2.19 -13.50 -16.52
N LYS A 157 -1.29 -13.08 -17.42
CA LYS A 157 -0.63 -14.01 -18.37
C LYS A 157 0.50 -14.84 -17.75
N SER A 158 0.98 -14.45 -16.56
CA SER A 158 2.01 -15.20 -15.84
C SER A 158 1.45 -16.53 -15.36
N ASP A 159 2.22 -17.60 -15.49
CA ASP A 159 1.91 -18.90 -14.90
C ASP A 159 2.79 -19.21 -13.68
N ASN A 160 3.61 -18.24 -13.24
CA ASN A 160 4.51 -18.39 -12.09
C ASN A 160 3.91 -17.71 -10.85
N ILE A 161 3.29 -18.51 -9.99
CA ILE A 161 2.64 -18.04 -8.74
C ILE A 161 3.67 -17.40 -7.78
N GLU A 162 4.86 -17.98 -7.66
CA GLU A 162 5.91 -17.46 -6.76
C GLU A 162 6.38 -16.08 -7.23
N GLN A 163 6.59 -15.91 -8.53
CA GLN A 163 6.98 -14.61 -9.10
C GLN A 163 5.89 -13.55 -8.88
N GLU A 164 4.61 -13.91 -8.99
CA GLU A 164 3.52 -12.97 -8.75
C GLU A 164 3.35 -12.62 -7.28
N LEU A 165 3.62 -13.57 -6.38
CA LEU A 165 3.69 -13.32 -4.94
C LEU A 165 4.84 -12.36 -4.60
N ASP A 166 6.04 -12.59 -5.13
CA ASP A 166 7.20 -11.71 -4.94
C ASP A 166 6.94 -10.30 -5.46
N LYS A 167 6.32 -10.17 -6.64
CA LYS A 167 5.90 -8.86 -7.17
C LYS A 167 4.92 -8.18 -6.22
N SER A 168 3.93 -8.91 -5.68
CA SER A 168 2.94 -8.35 -4.76
C SER A 168 3.56 -7.93 -3.43
N ILE A 169 4.50 -8.70 -2.87
CA ILE A 169 5.29 -8.33 -1.68
C ILE A 169 6.08 -7.04 -1.93
N ASN A 170 6.68 -6.89 -3.12
CA ASN A 170 7.43 -5.69 -3.48
C ASN A 170 6.56 -4.45 -3.76
N GLN A 171 5.26 -4.63 -3.99
CA GLN A 171 4.30 -3.53 -4.18
C GLN A 171 3.71 -3.02 -2.86
N VAL A 172 3.66 -3.87 -1.83
CA VAL A 172 3.28 -3.46 -0.47
C VAL A 172 4.32 -2.53 0.14
#